data_71adda362850f3479a824bf3556fde0f
#
_entry.id   71adda362850f3479a824bf3556fde0f
#
_cell.length_a   1.000
_cell.length_b   1.000
_cell.length_c   1.000
_cell.angle_alpha   90.00
_cell.angle_beta   90.00
_cell.angle_gamma   90.00
#
_symmetry.space_group_name_H-M   'P 1'
#
loop_
_entity.id
_entity.type
_entity.pdbx_description
1 polymer ?
#
loop_
_entity_poly.entity_id
_entity_poly.type
_entity_poly.pdbx_seq_one_letter_code
_entity_poly.pdbx_strand_id
1 'polypeptide(L)'
;MKKTEFYTVRDKTTQFTTYDDMAEIVAYLESKGNFHDGTVEAIGHDEESTTIGFKHYSDPEYTIHRLIFTGNVELRLNVDLLVRSIYEIQCETGERVNVFFNGVGIEITASHVILRVQELITQEKSPPS
;
A
#
# COMPACT_ATOMS: atom_id res chain seq x y z
N MET A 1 -8.62 12.58 -0.35
CA MET A 1 -8.63 13.04 -1.75
C MET A 1 -7.72 12.17 -2.59
N LYS A 2 -8.15 11.83 -3.80
CA LYS A 2 -7.37 10.99 -4.70
C LYS A 2 -6.59 11.85 -5.67
N LYS A 3 -5.31 11.55 -5.87
CA LYS A 3 -4.47 12.27 -6.80
C LYS A 3 -3.76 11.27 -7.72
N THR A 4 -3.74 11.53 -9.01
CA THR A 4 -3.09 10.67 -9.99
C THR A 4 -1.99 11.45 -10.71
N GLU A 5 -0.82 10.84 -10.82
CA GLU A 5 0.34 11.41 -11.48
C GLU A 5 0.95 10.39 -12.43
N PHE A 6 1.52 10.87 -13.54
CA PHE A 6 2.15 10.01 -14.54
C PHE A 6 3.59 10.44 -14.73
N TYR A 7 4.48 9.46 -14.80
CA TYR A 7 5.89 9.70 -15.09
C TYR A 7 6.31 8.79 -16.24
N THR A 8 6.85 9.38 -17.29
CA THR A 8 7.31 8.63 -18.47
C THR A 8 8.82 8.72 -18.56
N VAL A 9 9.48 7.57 -18.62
CA VAL A 9 10.91 7.46 -18.85
C VAL A 9 11.08 6.54 -20.03
N ARG A 10 11.65 7.07 -21.13
CA ARG A 10 11.72 6.37 -22.40
C ARG A 10 10.31 6.00 -22.85
N ASP A 11 10.05 4.75 -23.12
CA ASP A 11 8.71 4.29 -23.59
C ASP A 11 7.86 3.70 -22.50
N LYS A 12 8.26 3.91 -21.23
CA LYS A 12 7.54 3.34 -20.09
C LYS A 12 6.91 4.44 -19.26
N THR A 13 5.61 4.31 -19.04
CA THR A 13 4.85 5.24 -18.21
C THR A 13 4.45 4.56 -16.91
N THR A 14 4.74 5.21 -15.80
CA THR A 14 4.33 4.75 -14.48
C THR A 14 3.25 5.67 -13.96
N GLN A 15 2.16 5.10 -13.52
CA GLN A 15 1.07 5.84 -12.90
C GLN A 15 1.16 5.70 -11.39
N PHE A 16 1.12 6.83 -10.70
CA PHE A 16 1.04 6.87 -9.24
C PHE A 16 -0.32 7.43 -8.84
N THR A 17 -1.03 6.70 -8.02
CA THR A 17 -2.30 7.15 -7.47
C THR A 17 -2.13 7.26 -5.96
N THR A 18 -2.47 8.41 -5.41
CA THR A 18 -2.35 8.67 -3.98
C THR A 18 -3.73 8.90 -3.39
N TYR A 19 -4.02 8.17 -2.33
CA TYR A 19 -5.26 8.30 -1.56
C TYR A 19 -4.88 8.81 -0.16
N ASP A 20 -5.49 9.89 0.27
CA ASP A 20 -5.22 10.46 1.60
C ASP A 20 -6.47 10.50 2.50
N ASP A 21 -7.57 9.97 2.02
CA ASP A 21 -8.82 9.85 2.77
C ASP A 21 -9.00 8.41 3.23
N MET A 22 -9.24 8.20 4.51
CA MET A 22 -9.35 6.84 5.05
C MET A 22 -10.51 6.05 4.42
N ALA A 23 -11.62 6.70 4.13
CA ALA A 23 -12.73 6.01 3.49
C ALA A 23 -12.34 5.50 2.09
N GLU A 24 -11.60 6.31 1.34
CA GLU A 24 -11.11 5.90 0.03
C GLU A 24 -10.06 4.79 0.14
N ILE A 25 -9.18 4.87 1.15
CA ILE A 25 -8.16 3.85 1.39
C ILE A 25 -8.82 2.52 1.73
N VAL A 26 -9.77 2.52 2.64
CA VAL A 26 -10.49 1.31 3.05
C VAL A 26 -11.23 0.71 1.85
N ALA A 27 -11.92 1.55 1.06
CA ALA A 27 -12.62 1.08 -0.12
C ALA A 27 -11.68 0.43 -1.13
N TYR A 28 -10.50 1.02 -1.32
CA TYR A 28 -9.50 0.47 -2.22
C TYR A 28 -9.01 -0.89 -1.72
N LEU A 29 -8.67 -0.98 -0.43
CA LEU A 29 -8.21 -2.25 0.16
C LEU A 29 -9.28 -3.33 0.02
N GLU A 30 -10.53 -3.00 0.32
CA GLU A 30 -11.63 -3.95 0.17
C GLU A 30 -11.82 -4.40 -1.28
N SER A 31 -11.63 -3.49 -2.23
CA SER A 31 -11.75 -3.83 -3.65
C SER A 31 -10.69 -4.83 -4.10
N LYS A 32 -9.61 -4.97 -3.35
CA LYS A 32 -8.52 -5.91 -3.61
C LYS A 32 -8.54 -7.10 -2.64
N GLY A 33 -9.68 -7.36 -2.00
CA GLY A 33 -9.82 -8.46 -1.05
C GLY A 33 -8.94 -8.29 0.18
N ASN A 34 -8.69 -7.04 0.60
CA ASN A 34 -7.81 -6.70 1.72
C ASN A 34 -6.42 -7.32 1.57
N PHE A 35 -6.00 -7.55 0.33
CA PHE A 35 -4.71 -8.13 -0.03
C PHE A 35 -4.44 -9.50 0.59
N HIS A 36 -5.49 -10.31 0.70
CA HIS A 36 -5.34 -11.71 1.07
C HIS A 36 -4.35 -12.36 0.09
N ASP A 37 -3.35 -13.05 0.64
CA ASP A 37 -2.22 -13.63 -0.11
C ASP A 37 -1.25 -12.60 -0.71
N GLY A 38 -1.39 -11.33 -0.35
CA GLY A 38 -0.39 -10.33 -0.69
C GLY A 38 0.91 -10.57 0.07
N THR A 39 1.98 -9.94 -0.40
CA THR A 39 3.31 -10.10 0.20
C THR A 39 3.87 -8.76 0.61
N VAL A 40 4.36 -8.67 1.85
CA VAL A 40 5.09 -7.49 2.31
C VAL A 40 6.49 -7.53 1.70
N GLU A 41 6.87 -6.44 1.02
CA GLU A 41 8.16 -6.35 0.33
C GLU A 41 9.17 -5.50 1.07
N ALA A 42 8.72 -4.46 1.76
CA ALA A 42 9.63 -3.54 2.39
C ALA A 42 8.98 -2.86 3.59
N ILE A 43 9.78 -2.56 4.59
CA ILE A 43 9.39 -1.79 5.76
C ILE A 43 10.44 -0.69 5.92
N GLY A 44 9.99 0.55 5.87
CA GLY A 44 10.83 1.70 6.17
C GLY A 44 10.30 2.41 7.40
N HIS A 45 11.18 2.79 8.30
CA HIS A 45 10.79 3.48 9.52
C HIS A 45 11.84 4.52 9.89
N ASP A 46 11.39 5.75 10.09
CA ASP A 46 12.24 6.82 10.61
C ASP A 46 11.44 7.62 11.65
N GLU A 47 11.99 8.75 12.10
CA GLU A 47 11.36 9.55 13.15
C GLU A 47 10.03 10.17 12.72
N GLU A 48 9.86 10.41 11.43
CA GLU A 48 8.69 11.12 10.91
C GLU A 48 7.64 10.21 10.32
N SER A 49 8.04 9.08 9.75
CA SER A 49 7.12 8.22 9.03
C SER A 49 7.49 6.75 9.08
N THR A 50 6.50 5.93 8.81
CA THR A 50 6.69 4.49 8.60
C THR A 50 6.03 4.14 7.28
N THR A 51 6.73 3.39 6.44
CA THR A 51 6.21 2.98 5.15
C THR A 51 6.24 1.46 5.05
N ILE A 52 5.11 0.88 4.67
CA ILE A 52 5.00 -0.55 4.39
C ILE A 52 4.72 -0.73 2.92
N GLY A 53 5.64 -1.38 2.22
CA GLY A 53 5.46 -1.72 0.82
C GLY A 53 4.97 -3.16 0.67
N PHE A 54 3.97 -3.38 -0.16
CA PHE A 54 3.41 -4.71 -0.40
C PHE A 54 2.92 -4.84 -1.83
N LYS A 55 2.77 -6.08 -2.28
CA LYS A 55 2.27 -6.39 -3.61
C LYS A 55 1.33 -7.59 -3.56
N HIS A 56 0.59 -7.76 -4.64
CA HIS A 56 -0.35 -8.86 -4.79
C HIS A 56 -0.21 -9.50 -6.17
N TYR A 57 -0.22 -10.80 -6.22
CA TYR A 57 0.02 -11.56 -7.45
C TYR A 57 -1.25 -11.96 -8.19
N SER A 58 -2.21 -11.11 -8.30
CA SER A 58 -3.43 -11.51 -9.00
C SER A 58 -3.37 -11.27 -10.50
N ASP A 59 -2.27 -10.73 -11.00
CA ASP A 59 -2.18 -10.30 -12.39
C ASP A 59 -0.76 -10.46 -12.91
N PRO A 60 -0.55 -10.66 -14.22
CA PRO A 60 0.80 -10.69 -14.77
C PRO A 60 1.55 -9.39 -14.53
N GLU A 61 0.84 -8.30 -14.31
CA GLU A 61 1.45 -7.02 -13.94
C GLU A 61 1.16 -6.74 -12.49
N TYR A 62 2.19 -6.84 -11.65
CA TYR A 62 2.01 -6.54 -10.24
C TYR A 62 1.99 -5.05 -10.00
N THR A 63 1.19 -4.65 -9.03
CA THR A 63 1.08 -3.27 -8.61
C THR A 63 1.80 -3.11 -7.27
N ILE A 64 2.61 -2.09 -7.16
CA ILE A 64 3.33 -1.81 -5.92
C ILE A 64 2.48 -0.87 -5.08
N HIS A 65 2.28 -1.26 -3.84
CA HIS A 65 1.49 -0.49 -2.89
C HIS A 65 2.36 -0.06 -1.74
N ARG A 66 2.18 1.18 -1.28
CA ARG A 66 2.84 1.68 -0.10
C ARG A 66 1.81 2.35 0.79
N LEU A 67 1.75 1.91 2.04
CA LEU A 67 1.02 2.62 3.06
C LEU A 67 2.03 3.45 3.84
N ILE A 68 1.80 4.75 3.88
CA ILE A 68 2.70 5.70 4.53
C ILE A 68 1.99 6.27 5.75
N PHE A 69 2.59 6.09 6.89
CA PHE A 69 2.02 6.46 8.18
C PHE A 69 2.79 7.63 8.75
N THR A 70 2.08 8.68 9.14
CA THR A 70 2.68 9.87 9.75
C THR A 70 1.89 10.31 10.97
N GLY A 71 2.50 11.16 11.78
CA GLY A 71 1.86 11.71 12.96
C GLY A 71 1.94 10.77 14.15
N ASN A 72 3.03 10.87 14.90
CA ASN A 72 3.23 10.12 16.13
C ASN A 72 3.04 8.60 15.92
N VAL A 73 3.83 8.05 15.03
CA VAL A 73 3.70 6.67 14.58
C VAL A 73 4.20 5.69 15.63
N GLU A 74 3.40 4.68 15.92
CA GLU A 74 3.79 3.55 16.76
C GLU A 74 3.79 2.30 15.90
N LEU A 75 4.95 1.67 15.79
CA LEU A 75 5.12 0.45 15.01
C LEU A 75 5.35 -0.72 15.96
N ARG A 76 4.51 -1.74 15.84
CA ARG A 76 4.66 -2.99 16.58
C ARG A 76 4.91 -4.11 15.59
N LEU A 77 6.03 -4.79 15.80
CA LEU A 77 6.41 -5.93 14.99
C LEU A 77 6.39 -7.18 15.86
N ASN A 78 5.56 -8.10 15.51
CA ASN A 78 5.54 -9.43 16.13
C ASN A 78 5.68 -10.43 14.98
N VAL A 79 6.82 -10.33 14.29
CA VAL A 79 7.04 -11.03 13.04
C VAL A 79 7.83 -12.30 13.21
N ASP A 80 7.33 -13.34 12.58
CA ASP A 80 8.16 -14.44 12.16
C ASP A 80 8.76 -14.01 10.82
N LEU A 81 10.08 -13.84 10.79
CA LEU A 81 10.76 -13.34 9.60
C LEU A 81 10.62 -14.24 8.38
N LEU A 82 10.12 -15.45 8.55
CA LEU A 82 9.87 -16.38 7.47
C LEU A 82 8.51 -16.18 6.81
N VAL A 83 7.63 -15.43 7.45
CA VAL A 83 6.27 -15.24 6.96
C VAL A 83 6.10 -13.82 6.47
N ARG A 84 5.92 -13.65 5.16
CA ARG A 84 5.68 -12.35 4.54
C ARG A 84 4.30 -12.24 3.91
N SER A 85 3.55 -13.35 3.93
CA SER A 85 2.22 -13.38 3.34
C SER A 85 1.20 -12.71 4.23
N ILE A 86 0.42 -11.83 3.65
CA ILE A 86 -0.64 -11.12 4.32
C ILE A 86 -1.87 -12.02 4.34
N TYR A 87 -2.47 -12.23 5.51
CA TYR A 87 -3.78 -12.85 5.56
C TYR A 87 -4.85 -11.84 5.14
N GLU A 88 -4.84 -10.68 5.78
CA GLU A 88 -5.65 -9.54 5.36
C GLU A 88 -5.14 -8.27 6.04
N ILE A 89 -5.42 -7.12 5.42
CA ILE A 89 -5.12 -5.83 6.01
C ILE A 89 -6.42 -5.31 6.61
N GLN A 90 -6.40 -4.98 7.90
CA GLN A 90 -7.53 -4.40 8.60
C GLN A 90 -7.21 -2.99 9.07
N CYS A 91 -8.17 -2.09 8.91
CA CYS A 91 -8.05 -0.72 9.38
C CYS A 91 -9.11 -0.44 10.42
N GLU A 92 -8.69 0.15 11.54
CA GLU A 92 -9.59 0.66 12.56
C GLU A 92 -9.39 2.17 12.66
N THR A 93 -10.47 2.91 12.59
CA THR A 93 -10.44 4.36 12.65
C THR A 93 -11.01 4.86 13.98
N GLY A 94 -10.45 5.95 14.48
CA GLY A 94 -10.85 6.57 15.75
C GLY A 94 -10.08 7.88 15.87
N GLU A 95 -9.66 8.21 17.08
CA GLU A 95 -8.79 9.38 17.28
C GLU A 95 -7.47 9.19 16.54
N ARG A 96 -7.05 7.94 16.42
CA ARG A 96 -5.88 7.55 15.64
C ARG A 96 -6.27 6.39 14.75
N VAL A 97 -5.50 6.17 13.71
CA VAL A 97 -5.72 5.07 12.78
C VAL A 97 -4.83 3.89 13.18
N ASN A 98 -5.43 2.71 13.29
CA ASN A 98 -4.71 1.47 13.51
C ASN A 98 -4.82 0.62 12.25
N VAL A 99 -3.69 0.14 11.75
CA VAL A 99 -3.66 -0.75 10.59
C VAL A 99 -2.93 -2.02 10.98
N PHE A 100 -3.60 -3.14 10.77
CA PHE A 100 -3.09 -4.48 11.10
C PHE A 100 -2.81 -5.24 9.80
N PHE A 101 -1.58 -5.71 9.65
CA PHE A 101 -1.24 -6.63 8.58
C PHE A 101 -1.29 -8.03 9.18
N ASN A 102 -2.48 -8.59 9.19
CA ASN A 102 -2.70 -9.91 9.79
C ASN A 102 -1.96 -11.00 9.00
N GLY A 103 -1.41 -11.95 9.71
CA GLY A 103 -0.57 -12.99 9.11
C GLY A 103 0.90 -12.65 9.14
N VAL A 104 1.24 -11.37 9.03
CA VAL A 104 2.63 -10.90 9.06
C VAL A 104 3.04 -10.41 10.44
N GLY A 105 2.07 -10.02 11.25
CA GLY A 105 2.36 -9.55 12.61
C GLY A 105 2.84 -8.12 12.67
N ILE A 106 2.33 -7.27 11.80
CA ILE A 106 2.65 -5.84 11.78
C ILE A 106 1.40 -5.07 12.22
N GLU A 107 1.57 -4.18 13.17
CA GLU A 107 0.53 -3.27 13.62
C GLU A 107 1.09 -1.87 13.68
N ILE A 108 0.38 -0.91 13.09
CA ILE A 108 0.82 0.48 13.05
C ILE A 108 -0.30 1.38 13.51
N THR A 109 0.02 2.29 14.44
CA THR A 109 -0.89 3.33 14.89
C THR A 109 -0.31 4.68 14.48
N ALA A 110 -1.12 5.52 13.87
CA ALA A 110 -0.68 6.82 13.38
C ALA A 110 -1.83 7.80 13.34
N SER A 111 -1.51 9.09 13.19
CA SER A 111 -2.54 10.13 13.03
C SER A 111 -3.05 10.20 11.59
N HIS A 112 -2.16 9.95 10.63
CA HIS A 112 -2.48 10.03 9.21
C HIS A 112 -1.93 8.83 8.46
N VAL A 113 -2.67 8.40 7.45
CA VAL A 113 -2.28 7.31 6.55
C VAL A 113 -2.49 7.76 5.13
N ILE A 114 -1.52 7.47 4.28
CA ILE A 114 -1.59 7.72 2.85
C ILE A 114 -1.34 6.39 2.15
N LEU A 115 -2.17 6.06 1.18
CA LEU A 115 -1.94 4.91 0.30
C LEU A 115 -1.43 5.41 -1.04
N ARG A 116 -0.28 4.92 -1.45
CA ARG A 116 0.28 5.23 -2.76
C ARG A 116 0.34 3.95 -3.58
N VAL A 117 -0.27 3.98 -4.75
CA VAL A 117 -0.35 2.86 -5.68
C VAL A 117 0.47 3.19 -6.90
N GLN A 118 1.39 2.29 -7.24
CA GLN A 118 2.26 2.45 -8.41
C GLN A 118 1.95 1.35 -9.41
N GLU A 119 1.56 1.75 -10.61
CA GLU A 119 1.23 0.84 -11.70
C GLU A 119 2.07 1.16 -12.93
N LEU A 120 2.61 0.13 -13.56
CA LEU A 120 3.30 0.29 -14.83
C LEU A 120 2.30 0.18 -15.95
N ILE A 121 2.21 1.22 -16.77
CA ILE A 121 1.34 1.24 -17.94
C ILE A 121 2.19 0.86 -19.14
N THR A 122 1.83 -0.25 -19.79
CA THR A 122 2.55 -0.71 -20.98
C THR A 122 2.02 -0.02 -22.23
N GLN A 123 2.93 0.60 -22.96
CA GLN A 123 2.60 1.34 -24.17
C GLN A 123 2.16 0.45 -25.33
N GLU A 124 2.61 -0.77 -25.34
CA GLU A 124 2.31 -1.72 -26.40
C GLU A 124 0.83 -2.07 -26.51
N LYS A 125 0.05 -1.72 -25.50
CA LYS A 125 -1.40 -1.92 -25.53
C LYS A 125 -2.14 -0.72 -26.07
N SER A 126 -1.41 0.33 -26.40
CA SER A 126 -2.01 1.49 -27.04
C SER A 126 -2.45 1.07 -28.45
N PRO A 127 -3.70 1.29 -28.83
CA PRO A 127 -4.12 0.93 -30.16
C PRO A 127 -3.30 1.70 -31.16
N PRO A 128 -2.85 1.07 -32.22
CA PRO A 128 -2.19 1.80 -33.29
C PRO A 128 -3.22 2.75 -33.89
N SER A 129 -2.89 3.98 -33.86
CA SER A 129 -3.77 5.00 -34.44
C SER A 129 -3.64 5.02 -35.94
#